data_9f81beec41193e165b78b7966f976e12
#
_entry.id   9f81beec41193e165b78b7966f976e12
#
_cell.length_a   1.000
_cell.length_b   1.000
_cell.length_c   1.000
_cell.angle_alpha   90.00
_cell.angle_beta   90.00
_cell.angle_gamma   90.00
#
_symmetry.space_group_name_H-M   'P 1'
#
loop_
_entity.id
_entity.type
_entity.pdbx_description
1 polymer ?
#
loop_
_entity_poly.entity_id
_entity_poly.type
_entity_poly.pdbx_seq_one_letter_code
_entity_poly.pdbx_strand_id
1 'polypeptide(L)'
;MKKIAKWQPDDFELEMTTHWSFPKRGDWATHDAKWRGNWSPYIPRNIILRYSQEGDLVLDQFAGGGTTLVEAKLLNRDIIGIDINDVALERCREKTDFDYEPAKGKVYINKGDARHLDSIPDDSID
;
A
#
# COMPACT_ATOMS: atom_id res chain seq x y z
N MET A 1 0.04 -1.33 21.72
CA MET A 1 0.63 -1.33 20.36
C MET A 1 1.34 -2.64 20.09
N LYS A 2 1.07 -3.26 18.95
CA LYS A 2 1.72 -4.51 18.57
C LYS A 2 3.18 -4.25 18.19
N LYS A 3 4.09 -5.04 18.74
CA LYS A 3 5.51 -4.95 18.42
C LYS A 3 5.76 -5.50 17.00
N ILE A 4 6.44 -4.72 16.18
CA ILE A 4 6.76 -5.13 14.82
C ILE A 4 8.09 -5.89 14.83
N ALA A 5 8.06 -7.17 14.43
CA ALA A 5 9.25 -8.01 14.41
C ALA A 5 10.16 -7.71 13.23
N LYS A 6 9.59 -7.33 12.09
CA LYS A 6 10.39 -6.95 10.91
C LYS A 6 9.61 -5.98 10.03
N TRP A 7 10.32 -5.13 9.30
CA TRP A 7 9.72 -4.08 8.47
C TRP A 7 9.77 -4.38 6.98
N GLN A 8 10.65 -5.27 6.55
CA GLN A 8 10.82 -5.64 5.14
C GLN A 8 10.79 -7.16 5.01
N PRO A 9 10.37 -7.70 3.86
CA PRO A 9 10.39 -9.14 3.66
C PRO A 9 11.82 -9.67 3.53
N ASP A 10 12.05 -10.89 4.05
CA ASP A 10 13.37 -11.53 3.98
C ASP A 10 13.64 -12.16 2.62
N ASP A 11 12.58 -12.61 1.96
CA ASP A 11 12.67 -13.50 0.80
C ASP A 11 11.99 -12.92 -0.45
N PHE A 12 11.89 -11.60 -0.52
CA PHE A 12 11.24 -10.97 -1.68
C PHE A 12 12.13 -11.02 -2.92
N GLU A 13 11.57 -11.51 -4.03
CA GLU A 13 12.18 -11.45 -5.35
C GLU A 13 11.24 -10.72 -6.29
N LEU A 14 11.77 -9.76 -7.06
CA LEU A 14 10.98 -9.00 -8.01
C LEU A 14 10.56 -9.89 -9.19
N GLU A 15 9.24 -10.03 -9.38
CA GLU A 15 8.70 -10.79 -10.50
C GLU A 15 8.69 -9.94 -11.77
N MET A 16 9.40 -10.40 -12.78
CA MET A 16 9.57 -9.67 -14.04
C MET A 16 8.66 -10.18 -15.17
N THR A 17 7.85 -11.21 -14.88
CA THR A 17 6.91 -11.79 -15.85
C THR A 17 5.49 -11.36 -15.52
N THR A 18 4.52 -11.74 -16.36
CA THR A 18 3.10 -11.49 -16.11
C THR A 18 2.43 -12.59 -15.29
N HIS A 19 3.14 -13.68 -15.02
CA HIS A 19 2.62 -14.80 -14.24
C HIS A 19 3.32 -14.84 -12.89
N TRP A 20 2.58 -14.46 -11.85
CA TRP A 20 3.12 -14.34 -10.49
C TRP A 20 2.53 -15.40 -9.57
N SER A 21 3.35 -15.96 -8.69
CA SER A 21 2.92 -16.89 -7.66
C SER A 21 3.59 -16.55 -6.34
N PHE A 22 2.78 -16.22 -5.34
CA PHE A 22 3.28 -15.87 -4.01
C PHE A 22 2.65 -16.82 -2.97
N PRO A 23 3.33 -17.94 -2.65
CA PRO A 23 2.75 -18.95 -1.75
C PRO A 23 2.62 -18.48 -0.31
N LYS A 24 3.36 -17.45 0.09
CA LYS A 24 3.31 -16.92 1.45
C LYS A 24 2.51 -15.62 1.49
N ARG A 25 1.78 -15.43 2.60
CA ARG A 25 1.23 -14.11 2.94
C ARG A 25 2.36 -13.26 3.54
N GLY A 26 2.22 -11.95 3.46
CA GLY A 26 3.22 -11.05 4.02
C GLY A 26 3.17 -11.03 5.55
N ASP A 27 4.34 -11.00 6.16
CA ASP A 27 4.48 -11.00 7.62
C ASP A 27 5.34 -9.84 8.14
N TRP A 28 5.55 -8.82 7.32
CA TRP A 28 6.36 -7.66 7.71
C TRP A 28 5.50 -6.42 7.96
N ALA A 29 6.10 -5.42 8.63
CA ALA A 29 5.45 -4.16 8.98
C ALA A 29 4.12 -4.39 9.70
N THR A 30 3.07 -3.69 9.30
CA THR A 30 1.74 -3.80 9.92
C THR A 30 0.79 -4.72 9.17
N HIS A 31 1.29 -5.49 8.20
CA HIS A 31 0.46 -6.38 7.40
C HIS A 31 -0.18 -7.48 8.24
N ASP A 32 -1.44 -7.75 7.96
CA ASP A 32 -2.15 -8.91 8.49
C ASP A 32 -3.22 -9.37 7.49
N ALA A 33 -3.75 -10.56 7.67
CA ALA A 33 -4.73 -11.15 6.76
C ALA A 33 -6.17 -11.01 7.27
N LYS A 34 -6.41 -10.16 8.26
CA LYS A 34 -7.72 -10.03 8.91
C LYS A 34 -8.77 -9.34 8.05
N TRP A 35 -8.37 -8.45 7.15
CA TRP A 35 -9.31 -7.76 6.29
C TRP A 35 -9.72 -8.66 5.13
N ARG A 36 -11.03 -8.89 5.01
CA ARG A 36 -11.57 -9.73 3.94
C ARG A 36 -11.31 -9.09 2.58
N GLY A 37 -10.78 -9.86 1.64
CA GLY A 37 -10.43 -9.36 0.32
C GLY A 37 -9.04 -8.72 0.25
N ASN A 38 -8.31 -8.70 1.34
CA ASN A 38 -6.92 -8.23 1.36
C ASN A 38 -6.06 -9.16 0.51
N TRP A 39 -5.27 -8.58 -0.37
CA TRP A 39 -4.32 -9.38 -1.14
C TRP A 39 -2.96 -9.44 -0.46
N SER A 40 -2.13 -10.37 -0.90
CA SER A 40 -0.78 -10.51 -0.35
C SER A 40 0.04 -9.26 -0.64
N PRO A 41 0.75 -8.70 0.36
CA PRO A 41 1.58 -7.52 0.15
C PRO A 41 2.73 -7.72 -0.84
N TYR A 42 3.09 -8.95 -1.18
CA TYR A 42 4.04 -9.22 -2.26
C TYR A 42 3.57 -8.67 -3.60
N ILE A 43 2.25 -8.66 -3.85
CA ILE A 43 1.67 -8.18 -5.12
C ILE A 43 1.84 -6.67 -5.30
N PRO A 44 1.35 -5.81 -4.39
CA PRO A 44 1.56 -4.37 -4.56
C PRO A 44 3.03 -3.98 -4.49
N ARG A 45 3.83 -4.67 -3.67
CA ARG A 45 5.25 -4.42 -3.61
C ARG A 45 5.92 -4.61 -4.97
N ASN A 46 5.59 -5.72 -5.65
CA ASN A 46 6.14 -6.00 -6.97
C ASN A 46 5.70 -4.95 -8.01
N ILE A 47 4.42 -4.57 -7.98
CA ILE A 47 3.88 -3.56 -8.89
C ILE A 47 4.57 -2.21 -8.68
N ILE A 48 4.69 -1.78 -7.43
CA ILE A 48 5.29 -0.48 -7.09
C ILE A 48 6.74 -0.43 -7.54
N LEU A 49 7.52 -1.47 -7.24
CA LEU A 49 8.93 -1.53 -7.62
C LEU A 49 9.12 -1.58 -9.13
N ARG A 50 8.22 -2.27 -9.83
CA ARG A 50 8.35 -2.48 -11.27
C ARG A 50 7.94 -1.27 -12.09
N TYR A 51 6.93 -0.51 -11.64
CA TYR A 51 6.30 0.55 -12.44
C TYR A 51 6.47 1.96 -11.89
N SER A 52 7.17 2.14 -10.78
CA SER A 52 7.40 3.47 -10.21
C SER A 52 8.80 3.61 -9.65
N GLN A 53 9.18 4.84 -9.31
CA GLN A 53 10.46 5.17 -8.69
C GLN A 53 10.22 5.85 -7.35
N GLU A 54 11.23 5.86 -6.48
CA GLU A 54 11.15 6.58 -5.22
C GLU A 54 10.80 8.05 -5.45
N GLY A 55 9.88 8.56 -4.65
CA GLY A 55 9.38 9.92 -4.78
C GLY A 55 8.16 10.08 -5.68
N ASP A 56 7.81 9.04 -6.44
CA ASP A 56 6.60 9.07 -7.28
C ASP A 56 5.33 9.11 -6.43
N LEU A 57 4.27 9.66 -7.01
CA LEU A 57 2.93 9.67 -6.40
C LEU A 57 2.08 8.56 -7.02
N VAL A 58 1.60 7.67 -6.17
CA VAL A 58 0.79 6.51 -6.55
C VAL A 58 -0.66 6.72 -6.10
N LEU A 59 -1.61 6.19 -6.84
CA LEU A 59 -3.03 6.23 -6.49
C LEU A 59 -3.57 4.83 -6.32
N ASP A 60 -4.23 4.56 -5.18
CA ASP A 60 -5.01 3.34 -4.95
C ASP A 60 -6.47 3.73 -4.77
N GLN A 61 -7.28 3.46 -5.78
CA GLN A 61 -8.71 3.82 -5.82
C GLN A 61 -9.58 2.90 -4.96
N PHE A 62 -9.05 1.76 -4.52
CA PHE A 62 -9.75 0.77 -3.71
C PHE A 62 -8.84 0.35 -2.57
N ALA A 63 -8.60 1.30 -1.66
CA ALA A 63 -7.57 1.13 -0.63
C ALA A 63 -7.83 -0.05 0.31
N GLY A 64 -9.09 -0.39 0.56
CA GLY A 64 -9.46 -1.57 1.36
C GLY A 64 -8.78 -1.61 2.70
N GLY A 65 -8.04 -2.67 2.98
CA GLY A 65 -7.32 -2.84 4.24
C GLY A 65 -5.99 -2.10 4.36
N GLY A 66 -5.58 -1.37 3.31
CA GLY A 66 -4.38 -0.54 3.36
C GLY A 66 -3.08 -1.21 2.96
N THR A 67 -3.13 -2.43 2.43
CA THR A 67 -1.93 -3.19 2.05
C THR A 67 -1.02 -2.41 1.09
N THR A 68 -1.59 -1.85 0.03
CA THR A 68 -0.83 -1.07 -0.97
C THR A 68 -0.25 0.20 -0.35
N LEU A 69 -1.01 0.85 0.54
CA LEU A 69 -0.56 2.08 1.21
C LEU A 69 0.66 1.81 2.09
N VAL A 70 0.65 0.72 2.84
CA VAL A 70 1.80 0.31 3.66
C VAL A 70 3.02 0.09 2.78
N GLU A 71 2.88 -0.64 1.68
CA GLU A 71 4.01 -0.92 0.79
C GLU A 71 4.55 0.34 0.12
N ALA A 72 3.69 1.25 -0.33
CA ALA A 72 4.14 2.51 -0.91
C ALA A 72 4.97 3.32 0.09
N LYS A 73 4.50 3.41 1.34
CA LYS A 73 5.23 4.11 2.39
C LYS A 73 6.60 3.47 2.65
N LEU A 74 6.66 2.14 2.76
CA LEU A 74 7.91 1.42 2.99
C LEU A 74 8.90 1.57 1.84
N LEU A 75 8.41 1.71 0.61
CA LEU A 75 9.23 1.80 -0.59
C LEU A 75 9.50 3.23 -1.03
N ASN A 76 9.17 4.21 -0.17
CA ASN A 76 9.45 5.64 -0.39
C ASN A 76 8.70 6.25 -1.59
N ARG A 77 7.47 5.77 -1.85
CA ARG A 77 6.54 6.42 -2.75
C ARG A 77 5.47 7.11 -1.92
N ASP A 78 5.02 8.27 -2.40
CA ASP A 78 3.83 8.91 -1.84
C ASP A 78 2.61 8.22 -2.41
N ILE A 79 1.53 8.13 -1.65
CA ILE A 79 0.33 7.44 -2.11
C ILE A 79 -0.93 8.14 -1.64
N ILE A 80 -1.92 8.19 -2.54
CA ILE A 80 -3.28 8.59 -2.21
C ILE A 80 -4.13 7.33 -2.19
N GLY A 81 -4.72 7.01 -1.04
CA GLY A 81 -5.66 5.90 -0.91
C GLY A 81 -7.08 6.42 -0.83
N ILE A 82 -7.96 5.86 -1.63
CA ILE A 82 -9.36 6.26 -1.68
C ILE A 82 -10.23 5.03 -1.47
N ASP A 83 -11.24 5.16 -0.63
CA ASP A 83 -12.25 4.13 -0.45
C ASP A 83 -13.55 4.80 -0.03
N ILE A 84 -14.67 4.19 -0.40
CA ILE A 84 -16.00 4.67 -0.03
C ILE A 84 -16.41 4.19 1.37
N ASN A 85 -15.76 3.15 1.86
CA ASN A 85 -16.09 2.48 3.13
C ASN A 85 -15.31 3.11 4.28
N ASP A 86 -16.01 3.65 5.27
CA ASP A 86 -15.38 4.28 6.44
C ASP A 86 -14.55 3.30 7.27
N VAL A 87 -14.96 2.04 7.38
CA VAL A 87 -14.19 1.02 8.11
C VAL A 87 -12.88 0.76 7.41
N ALA A 88 -12.88 0.67 6.07
CA ALA A 88 -11.67 0.49 5.29
C ALA A 88 -10.70 1.67 5.49
N LEU A 89 -11.22 2.90 5.47
CA LEU A 89 -10.40 4.10 5.69
C LEU A 89 -9.75 4.11 7.07
N GLU A 90 -10.50 3.68 8.10
CA GLU A 90 -9.95 3.58 9.45
C GLU A 90 -8.83 2.53 9.52
N ARG A 91 -9.01 1.40 8.87
CA ARG A 91 -7.96 0.37 8.77
C ARG A 91 -6.73 0.93 8.07
N CYS A 92 -6.91 1.68 7.00
CA CYS A 92 -5.79 2.32 6.29
C CYS A 92 -5.01 3.24 7.22
N ARG A 93 -5.70 4.06 8.02
CA ARG A 93 -5.06 4.97 8.97
C ARG A 93 -4.27 4.19 10.01
N GLU A 94 -4.84 3.14 10.59
CA GLU A 94 -4.17 2.30 11.57
C GLU A 94 -2.93 1.62 10.99
N LYS A 95 -3.03 1.05 9.81
CA LYS A 95 -1.95 0.28 9.18
C LYS A 95 -0.80 1.17 8.75
N THR A 96 -1.07 2.42 8.37
CA THR A 96 -0.03 3.34 7.91
C THR A 96 0.50 4.26 9.02
N ASP A 97 -0.07 4.19 10.22
CA ASP A 97 0.38 4.96 11.38
C ASP A 97 1.54 4.23 12.07
N PHE A 98 2.69 4.26 11.43
CA PHE A 98 3.92 3.72 12.01
C PHE A 98 5.08 4.65 11.70
N ASP A 99 6.09 4.58 12.57
CA ASP A 99 7.30 5.36 12.42
C ASP A 99 8.47 4.39 12.19
N TYR A 100 8.98 4.41 10.97
CA TYR A 100 10.13 3.62 10.55
C TYR A 100 11.00 4.53 9.70
N GLU A 101 12.13 4.97 10.24
CA GLU A 101 12.93 6.05 9.66
C GLU A 101 13.28 5.87 8.18
N PRO A 102 13.68 4.67 7.68
CA PRO A 102 13.93 4.50 6.25
C PRO A 102 12.71 4.67 5.35
N ALA A 103 11.49 4.56 5.90
CA ALA A 103 10.26 4.68 5.13
C ALA A 103 9.79 6.14 5.11
N LYS A 104 9.98 6.83 3.99
CA LYS A 104 9.73 8.27 3.85
C LYS A 104 8.52 8.60 2.99
N GLY A 105 7.80 7.61 2.49
CA GLY A 105 6.60 7.84 1.69
C GLY A 105 5.50 8.50 2.51
N LYS A 106 4.78 9.44 1.90
CA LYS A 106 3.65 10.13 2.54
C LYS A 106 2.35 9.48 2.11
N VAL A 107 1.44 9.30 3.07
CA VAL A 107 0.16 8.63 2.82
C VAL A 107 -0.98 9.64 2.99
N TYR A 108 -1.80 9.75 1.96
CA TYR A 108 -2.99 10.60 1.96
C TYR A 108 -4.21 9.69 1.82
N ILE A 109 -5.12 9.76 2.79
CA ILE A 109 -6.28 8.89 2.84
C ILE A 109 -7.54 9.74 2.71
N ASN A 110 -8.34 9.48 1.68
CA ASN A 110 -9.55 10.24 1.38
C ASN A 110 -10.74 9.32 1.17
N LYS A 111 -11.90 9.72 1.69
CA LYS A 111 -13.16 9.05 1.38
C LYS A 111 -13.62 9.50 0.01
N GLY A 112 -13.94 8.55 -0.85
CA GLY A 112 -14.42 8.86 -2.19
C GLY A 112 -14.87 7.64 -2.96
N ASP A 113 -15.50 7.90 -4.09
CA ASP A 113 -15.96 6.89 -5.03
C ASP A 113 -14.97 6.86 -6.20
N ALA A 114 -14.43 5.67 -6.51
CA ALA A 114 -13.47 5.49 -7.61
C ALA A 114 -14.02 5.96 -8.96
N ARG A 115 -15.35 6.02 -9.12
CA ARG A 115 -16.01 6.52 -10.33
C ARG A 115 -16.00 8.04 -10.44
N HIS A 116 -15.68 8.75 -9.36
CA HIS A 116 -15.72 10.22 -9.27
C HIS A 116 -14.49 10.73 -8.52
N LEU A 117 -13.39 10.90 -9.26
CA LEU A 117 -12.11 11.34 -8.69
C LEU A 117 -11.89 12.85 -8.87
N ASP A 118 -12.92 13.64 -8.59
CA ASP A 118 -12.91 15.10 -8.81
C ASP A 118 -11.88 15.83 -7.94
N SER A 119 -11.52 15.23 -6.79
CA SER A 119 -10.50 15.79 -5.89
C SER A 119 -9.06 15.56 -6.34
N ILE A 120 -8.86 14.75 -7.39
CA ILE A 120 -7.54 14.43 -7.92
C ILE A 120 -7.34 15.25 -9.21
N PRO A 121 -6.39 16.20 -9.24
CA PRO A 121 -6.11 16.93 -10.48
C PRO A 121 -5.63 16.01 -11.59
N ASP A 122 -5.97 16.33 -12.83
CA ASP A 122 -5.51 15.59 -13.99
C ASP A 122 -3.97 15.63 -14.05
N ASP A 123 -3.38 14.51 -14.48
CA ASP A 123 -1.93 14.36 -14.64
C ASP A 123 -1.11 14.60 -13.37
N SER A 124 -1.72 14.48 -12.18
CA SER A 124 -1.01 14.64 -10.90
C SER A 124 -0.37 13.35 -10.39
N ILE A 125 -0.72 12.20 -10.96
CA ILE A 125 -0.23 10.88 -10.53
C ILE A 125 0.86 10.39 -11.48
N ASP A 126 1.90 9.82 -10.90
CA ASP A 126 3.06 9.28 -11.66
C ASP A 126 2.91 7.80 -12.06
#